data_9606dc61258c78ff4ac164b10d131b5f
#
_entry.id   9606dc61258c78ff4ac164b10d131b5f
#
_cell.length_a   1.000
_cell.length_b   1.000
_cell.length_c   1.000
_cell.angle_alpha   90.00
_cell.angle_beta   90.00
_cell.angle_gamma   90.00
#
_symmetry.space_group_name_H-M   'P 1'
#
loop_
_entity.id
_entity.type
_entity.pdbx_description
1 polymer ?
#
loop_
_entity_poly.entity_id
_entity_poly.type
_entity_poly.pdbx_seq_one_letter_code
_entity_poly.pdbx_strand_id
1 'polypeptide(L)'
;MGVERIPEDLDLPPEKSLAWAQDLLDRGLAFNAHEVLEGAWKSCPSGERLLWQGLAQLAVGITHVQRGNSTGALTLLERAAERIGHGAGIATGGSVGDSEGRGTAPAPHGIDAPGLIAYANQLSADLQLGASPTREQLTPRLRVASPHS
;
A
#
# COMPACT_ATOMS: atom_id res chain seq x y z
N MET A 1 1.05 -24.74 -8.90
CA MET A 1 0.78 -24.34 -9.06
C MET A 1 0.62 -23.22 -9.22
N GLY A 2 0.50 -22.73 -9.46
CA GLY A 2 0.44 -21.64 -9.84
C GLY A 2 -0.10 -20.59 -9.14
N VAL A 3 -0.38 -19.57 -9.80
CA VAL A 3 -0.87 -18.42 -9.20
C VAL A 3 -2.32 -18.53 -9.04
N GLU A 4 -2.84 -18.05 -7.96
CA GLU A 4 -4.23 -18.06 -7.75
C GLU A 4 -4.93 -17.11 -8.64
N ARG A 5 -6.14 -17.45 -9.12
CA ARG A 5 -6.84 -16.56 -9.91
C ARG A 5 -7.61 -15.64 -9.06
N ILE A 6 -7.58 -14.38 -9.27
CA ILE A 6 -8.30 -13.38 -8.51
C ILE A 6 -9.59 -13.05 -9.25
N PRO A 7 -10.74 -13.34 -8.68
CA PRO A 7 -12.01 -13.05 -9.36
C PRO A 7 -12.22 -11.55 -9.52
N GLU A 8 -12.89 -11.19 -10.59
CA GLU A 8 -13.17 -9.81 -10.81
C GLU A 8 -14.17 -9.25 -9.84
N ASP A 9 -15.13 -10.05 -9.42
CA ASP A 9 -16.10 -9.51 -8.50
C ASP A 9 -15.78 -9.97 -7.11
N LEU A 10 -14.55 -9.88 -6.72
CA LEU A 10 -14.13 -10.26 -5.41
C LEU A 10 -14.86 -9.47 -4.35
N ASP A 11 -15.43 -10.17 -3.39
CA ASP A 11 -16.15 -9.49 -2.34
C ASP A 11 -15.78 -10.11 -1.02
N LEU A 12 -14.66 -9.71 -0.47
CA LEU A 12 -14.17 -10.24 0.78
C LEU A 12 -14.24 -9.19 1.87
N PRO A 13 -14.35 -9.61 3.11
CA PRO A 13 -14.19 -8.65 4.20
C PRO A 13 -12.84 -7.98 4.10
N PRO A 14 -12.73 -6.73 4.52
CA PRO A 14 -11.47 -5.99 4.39
C PRO A 14 -10.30 -6.71 5.02
N GLU A 15 -10.48 -7.33 6.17
CA GLU A 15 -9.36 -8.01 6.83
C GLU A 15 -8.86 -9.17 6.01
N LYS A 16 -9.75 -9.86 5.33
CA LYS A 16 -9.34 -10.96 4.49
C LYS A 16 -8.65 -10.48 3.22
N SER A 17 -9.11 -9.39 2.66
CA SER A 17 -8.43 -8.81 1.52
C SER A 17 -7.01 -8.40 1.89
N LEU A 18 -6.85 -7.78 3.05
CA LEU A 18 -5.53 -7.35 3.49
C LEU A 18 -4.62 -8.54 3.77
N ALA A 19 -5.16 -9.58 4.40
CA ALA A 19 -4.34 -10.76 4.68
C ALA A 19 -3.91 -11.45 3.41
N TRP A 20 -4.82 -11.54 2.45
CA TRP A 20 -4.49 -12.17 1.17
C TRP A 20 -3.46 -11.35 0.41
N ALA A 21 -3.67 -10.03 0.35
CA ALA A 21 -2.71 -9.17 -0.34
C ALA A 21 -1.34 -9.24 0.32
N GLN A 22 -1.30 -9.28 1.66
CA GLN A 22 -0.04 -9.39 2.36
C GLN A 22 0.66 -10.71 2.03
N ASP A 23 -0.10 -11.79 2.01
CA ASP A 23 0.49 -13.08 1.67
C ASP A 23 1.08 -13.05 0.26
N LEU A 24 0.37 -12.44 -0.68
CA LEU A 24 0.88 -12.34 -2.03
C LEU A 24 2.14 -11.48 -2.10
N LEU A 25 2.15 -10.36 -1.37
CA LEU A 25 3.35 -9.53 -1.33
C LEU A 25 4.53 -10.31 -0.73
N ASP A 26 4.26 -11.08 0.33
CA ASP A 26 5.33 -11.84 0.96
C ASP A 26 5.92 -12.87 0.00
N ARG A 27 5.12 -13.33 -0.93
CA ARG A 27 5.61 -14.30 -1.91
C ARG A 27 6.18 -13.64 -3.17
N GLY A 28 6.28 -12.32 -3.17
CA GLY A 28 6.83 -11.62 -4.33
C GLY A 28 5.84 -11.44 -5.46
N LEU A 29 4.56 -11.63 -5.19
CA LEU A 29 3.54 -11.56 -6.22
C LEU A 29 2.80 -10.23 -6.12
N ALA A 30 3.52 -9.14 -6.31
CA ALA A 30 2.95 -7.81 -6.14
C ALA A 30 1.81 -7.52 -7.12
N PHE A 31 1.93 -8.02 -8.33
CA PHE A 31 0.88 -7.76 -9.30
C PHE A 31 -0.43 -8.42 -8.85
N ASN A 32 -0.34 -9.65 -8.33
CA ASN A 32 -1.54 -10.32 -7.83
C ASN A 32 -2.08 -9.64 -6.59
N ALA A 33 -1.21 -9.13 -5.73
CA ALA A 33 -1.65 -8.36 -4.58
C ALA A 33 -2.43 -7.13 -5.04
N HIS A 34 -1.97 -6.48 -6.10
CA HIS A 34 -2.68 -5.34 -6.63
C HIS A 34 -4.09 -5.71 -7.06
N GLU A 35 -4.28 -6.88 -7.63
CA GLU A 35 -5.61 -7.28 -8.07
C GLU A 35 -6.56 -7.45 -6.89
N VAL A 36 -6.07 -8.01 -5.78
CA VAL A 36 -6.89 -8.15 -4.60
C VAL A 36 -7.26 -6.78 -4.03
N LEU A 37 -6.27 -5.89 -3.97
CA LEU A 37 -6.51 -4.56 -3.43
C LEU A 37 -7.44 -3.75 -4.32
N GLU A 38 -7.35 -3.93 -5.62
CA GLU A 38 -8.22 -3.24 -6.53
C GLU A 38 -9.66 -3.73 -6.37
N GLY A 39 -9.83 -5.03 -6.16
CA GLY A 39 -11.16 -5.57 -5.89
C GLY A 39 -11.75 -4.96 -4.63
N ALA A 40 -10.94 -4.83 -3.59
CA ALA A 40 -11.41 -4.20 -2.36
C ALA A 40 -11.76 -2.73 -2.60
N TRP A 41 -10.97 -2.05 -3.40
CA TRP A 41 -11.24 -0.65 -3.70
C TRP A 41 -12.57 -0.47 -4.40
N LYS A 42 -12.90 -1.37 -5.28
CA LYS A 42 -14.16 -1.25 -6.03
C LYS A 42 -15.38 -1.47 -5.16
N SER A 43 -15.23 -2.22 -4.08
CA SER A 43 -16.37 -2.53 -3.25
C SER A 43 -16.36 -1.88 -1.89
N CYS A 44 -15.38 -1.06 -1.58
CA CYS A 44 -15.29 -0.47 -0.25
C CYS A 44 -16.25 0.70 -0.11
N PRO A 45 -16.53 1.12 1.12
CA PRO A 45 -17.31 2.34 1.32
C PRO A 45 -16.60 3.54 0.74
N SER A 46 -17.38 4.53 0.32
CA SER A 46 -16.79 5.68 -0.34
C SER A 46 -15.76 6.40 0.51
N GLY A 47 -15.90 6.38 1.81
CA GLY A 47 -14.92 7.04 2.67
C GLY A 47 -13.57 6.35 2.70
N GLU A 48 -13.47 5.15 2.19
CA GLU A 48 -12.22 4.41 2.19
C GLU A 48 -11.60 4.31 0.81
N ARG A 49 -12.21 4.91 -0.20
CA ARG A 49 -11.74 4.69 -1.57
C ARG A 49 -10.31 5.15 -1.80
N LEU A 50 -9.95 6.31 -1.29
CA LEU A 50 -8.59 6.78 -1.51
C LEU A 50 -7.57 5.88 -0.84
N LEU A 51 -7.90 5.37 0.34
CA LEU A 51 -6.98 4.49 1.05
C LEU A 51 -6.74 3.21 0.26
N TRP A 52 -7.82 2.54 -0.15
CA TRP A 52 -7.67 1.29 -0.90
C TRP A 52 -7.02 1.51 -2.25
N GLN A 53 -7.34 2.64 -2.89
CA GLN A 53 -6.71 2.95 -4.16
C GLN A 53 -5.21 3.15 -3.98
N GLY A 54 -4.81 3.83 -2.90
CA GLY A 54 -3.41 4.02 -2.62
C GLY A 54 -2.68 2.71 -2.37
N LEU A 55 -3.33 1.78 -1.66
CA LEU A 55 -2.73 0.48 -1.44
C LEU A 55 -2.52 -0.27 -2.75
N ALA A 56 -3.52 -0.21 -3.64
CA ALA A 56 -3.39 -0.87 -4.93
C ALA A 56 -2.27 -0.24 -5.74
N GLN A 57 -2.15 1.08 -5.69
CA GLN A 57 -1.09 1.76 -6.42
C GLN A 57 0.28 1.44 -5.86
N LEU A 58 0.37 1.24 -4.56
CA LEU A 58 1.63 0.83 -3.97
C LEU A 58 2.06 -0.53 -4.54
N ALA A 59 1.14 -1.46 -4.62
CA ALA A 59 1.46 -2.77 -5.18
C ALA A 59 1.88 -2.67 -6.64
N VAL A 60 1.24 -1.78 -7.41
CA VAL A 60 1.64 -1.58 -8.80
C VAL A 60 3.03 -0.97 -8.88
N GLY A 61 3.33 -0.04 -7.98
CA GLY A 61 4.67 0.55 -7.93
C GLY A 61 5.72 -0.52 -7.68
N ILE A 62 5.45 -1.42 -6.76
CA ILE A 62 6.39 -2.52 -6.48
C ILE A 62 6.51 -3.41 -7.71
N THR A 63 5.41 -3.66 -8.41
CA THR A 63 5.44 -4.45 -9.63
C THR A 63 6.38 -3.81 -10.66
N HIS A 64 6.32 -2.49 -10.79
CA HIS A 64 7.21 -1.81 -11.72
C HIS A 64 8.67 -1.97 -11.31
N VAL A 65 8.95 -1.90 -10.00
CA VAL A 65 10.31 -2.12 -9.55
C VAL A 65 10.77 -3.51 -9.94
N GLN A 66 9.91 -4.50 -9.75
CA GLN A 66 10.28 -5.87 -10.06
C GLN A 66 10.55 -6.06 -11.55
N ARG A 67 9.94 -5.22 -12.37
CA ARG A 67 10.12 -5.32 -13.82
C ARG A 67 11.19 -4.37 -14.34
N GLY A 68 11.89 -3.71 -13.46
CA GLY A 68 12.96 -2.81 -13.88
C GLY A 68 12.50 -1.47 -14.41
N ASN A 69 11.24 -1.11 -14.13
CA ASN A 69 10.72 0.15 -14.62
C ASN A 69 10.72 1.18 -13.50
N SER A 70 11.88 1.79 -13.24
CA SER A 70 11.99 2.73 -12.14
C SER A 70 11.14 3.98 -12.34
N THR A 71 11.02 4.44 -13.56
CA THR A 71 10.22 5.65 -13.81
C THR A 71 8.76 5.42 -13.45
N GLY A 72 8.20 4.29 -13.90
CA GLY A 72 6.83 3.98 -13.54
C GLY A 72 6.66 3.75 -12.06
N ALA A 73 7.68 3.12 -11.44
CA ALA A 73 7.61 2.86 -10.02
C ALA A 73 7.57 4.17 -9.23
N LEU A 74 8.43 5.12 -9.59
CA LEU A 74 8.45 6.39 -8.86
C LEU A 74 7.10 7.10 -8.93
N THR A 75 6.50 7.11 -10.10
CA THR A 75 5.21 7.77 -10.25
C THR A 75 4.15 7.11 -9.37
N LEU A 76 4.10 5.80 -9.37
CA LEU A 76 3.09 5.09 -8.61
C LEU A 76 3.34 5.16 -7.12
N LEU A 77 4.59 5.11 -6.69
CA LEU A 77 4.90 5.21 -5.27
C LEU A 77 4.52 6.58 -4.73
N GLU A 78 4.74 7.62 -5.53
CA GLU A 78 4.38 8.94 -5.11
C GLU A 78 2.87 9.07 -4.98
N ARG A 79 2.15 8.56 -5.95
CA ARG A 79 0.69 8.61 -5.89
C ARG A 79 0.14 7.79 -4.75
N ALA A 80 0.77 6.63 -4.49
CA ALA A 80 0.32 5.79 -3.41
C ALA A 80 0.45 6.51 -2.08
N ALA A 81 1.59 7.15 -1.85
CA ALA A 81 1.79 7.87 -0.59
C ALA A 81 0.75 8.96 -0.43
N GLU A 82 0.47 9.70 -1.49
CA GLU A 82 -0.52 10.74 -1.42
C GLU A 82 -1.90 10.20 -1.11
N ARG A 83 -2.31 9.17 -1.80
CA ARG A 83 -3.66 8.66 -1.60
C ARG A 83 -3.83 7.97 -0.27
N ILE A 84 -2.82 7.26 0.19
CA ILE A 84 -2.89 6.66 1.51
C ILE A 84 -2.98 7.76 2.56
N GLY A 85 -2.21 8.82 2.40
CA GLY A 85 -2.27 9.92 3.34
C GLY A 85 -3.62 10.59 3.38
N HIS A 86 -4.17 10.91 2.21
CA HIS A 86 -5.47 11.53 2.17
C HIS A 86 -6.55 10.59 2.67
N GLY A 87 -6.48 9.33 2.30
CA GLY A 87 -7.49 8.37 2.71
C GLY A 87 -7.48 8.09 4.20
N ALA A 88 -6.32 8.25 4.83
CA ALA A 88 -6.21 8.02 6.26
C ALA A 88 -6.32 9.31 7.05
N GLY A 89 -6.52 10.42 6.39
CA GLY A 89 -6.63 11.69 7.11
C GLY A 89 -5.30 12.23 7.61
N ILE A 90 -4.21 11.84 6.99
CA ILE A 90 -2.90 12.29 7.40
C ILE A 90 -2.44 13.41 6.50
N ALA A 91 -1.98 14.49 7.10
CA ALA A 91 -1.44 15.58 6.30
C ALA A 91 -0.11 15.17 5.77
N THR A 92 0.07 15.23 4.49
CA THR A 92 1.34 14.83 3.97
C THR A 92 2.08 15.97 3.42
N GLY A 93 1.78 17.07 3.57
CA GLY A 93 2.47 18.13 3.06
C GLY A 93 3.07 18.98 3.93
N GLY A 94 3.32 18.91 4.81
CA GLY A 94 3.92 19.77 5.53
C GLY A 94 3.34 20.51 6.46
N SER A 95 2.44 20.80 6.56
CA SER A 95 2.02 21.77 7.32
C SER A 95 1.66 21.28 8.45
N VAL A 96 1.71 21.30 9.25
CA VAL A 96 1.44 20.85 10.25
C VAL A 96 0.94 21.23 11.26
N GLY A 97 0.99 21.68 11.56
CA GLY A 97 0.57 22.17 12.40
C GLY A 97 -0.09 21.64 13.43
N ASP A 98 -0.96 21.67 13.64
CA ASP A 98 -1.58 21.32 14.59
C ASP A 98 -1.94 20.09 14.83
N SER A 99 -1.76 19.51 14.48
CA SER A 99 -2.17 18.39 14.64
C SER A 99 -1.97 17.85 15.85
N GLU A 100 -1.57 18.28 16.58
CA GLU A 100 -1.24 17.86 17.63
C GLU A 100 -1.99 16.81 18.06
N GLY A 101 -1.67 15.99 18.09
CA GLY A 101 -2.30 15.01 18.52
C GLY A 101 -3.42 14.47 18.08
N ARG A 102 -3.99 14.85 17.56
CA ARG A 102 -4.98 14.44 17.28
C ARG A 102 -4.87 13.59 16.45
N GLY A 103 -5.10 13.16 16.10
CA GLY A 103 -4.96 12.52 15.23
C GLY A 103 -4.69 11.42 15.05
N THR A 104 -4.64 10.93 15.59
CA THR A 104 -4.19 9.91 15.26
C THR A 104 -5.15 8.87 15.34
N ALA A 105 -6.27 8.95 14.98
CA ALA A 105 -7.15 7.86 14.83
C ALA A 105 -6.51 6.88 13.89
N PRO A 106 -6.50 5.62 14.24
CA PRO A 106 -5.89 4.65 13.34
C PRO A 106 -6.67 4.55 12.05
N ALA A 107 -6.01 4.22 11.01
CA ALA A 107 -6.67 4.00 9.74
C ALA A 107 -7.59 2.78 9.85
N PRO A 108 -8.57 2.69 8.99
CA PRO A 108 -9.48 1.55 9.04
C PRO A 108 -8.77 0.22 8.92
N HIS A 109 -9.33 -0.78 9.56
CA HIS A 109 -8.87 -2.15 9.41
C HIS A 109 -7.42 -2.39 9.84
N GLY A 110 -6.89 -1.49 10.65
CA GLY A 110 -5.52 -1.66 11.13
C GLY A 110 -4.45 -1.37 10.11
N ILE A 111 -4.81 -0.72 9.01
CA ILE A 111 -3.83 -0.39 7.98
C ILE A 111 -2.80 0.58 8.54
N ASP A 112 -1.53 0.28 8.29
CA ASP A 112 -0.44 1.11 8.81
C ASP A 112 -0.14 2.24 7.85
N ALA A 113 -1.02 3.21 7.76
CA ALA A 113 -0.87 4.29 6.80
C ALA A 113 0.44 5.06 6.98
N PRO A 114 0.80 5.49 8.19
CA PRO A 114 2.07 6.21 8.32
C PRO A 114 3.27 5.38 7.90
N GLY A 115 3.26 4.10 8.26
CA GLY A 115 4.37 3.23 7.89
C GLY A 115 4.44 3.00 6.40
N LEU A 116 3.29 2.89 5.76
CA LEU A 116 3.28 2.68 4.31
C LEU A 116 3.70 3.92 3.55
N ILE A 117 3.34 5.11 4.03
CA ILE A 117 3.79 6.34 3.43
C ILE A 117 5.31 6.44 3.54
N ALA A 118 5.84 6.15 4.73
CA ALA A 118 7.28 6.19 4.93
C ALA A 118 7.97 5.16 4.03
N TYR A 119 7.37 3.99 3.91
CA TYR A 119 7.90 2.95 3.05
C TYR A 119 7.97 3.42 1.59
N ALA A 120 6.89 3.99 1.09
CA ALA A 120 6.85 4.45 -0.29
C ALA A 120 7.89 5.54 -0.54
N ASN A 121 8.03 6.47 0.41
CA ASN A 121 8.99 7.54 0.26
C ASN A 121 10.42 7.02 0.31
N GLN A 122 10.70 6.06 1.18
CA GLN A 122 12.04 5.50 1.27
C GLN A 122 12.38 4.73 0.00
N LEU A 123 11.45 3.94 -0.50
CA LEU A 123 11.69 3.18 -1.71
C LEU A 123 11.92 4.12 -2.89
N SER A 124 11.14 5.22 -2.96
CA SER A 124 11.34 6.21 -4.01
C SER A 124 12.73 6.81 -3.93
N ALA A 125 13.18 7.15 -2.72
CA ALA A 125 14.50 7.73 -2.56
C ALA A 125 15.59 6.74 -2.99
N ASP A 126 15.42 5.48 -2.63
CA ASP A 126 16.39 4.46 -3.00
C ASP A 126 16.47 4.32 -4.52
N LEU A 127 15.32 4.33 -5.19
CA LEU A 127 15.31 4.20 -6.64
C LEU A 127 15.96 5.39 -7.31
N GLN A 128 15.77 6.59 -6.74
CA GLN A 128 16.40 7.78 -7.31
C GLN A 128 17.91 7.74 -7.18
N LEU A 129 18.40 7.01 -6.21
CA LEU A 129 19.85 6.86 -6.06
C LEU A 129 20.39 5.68 -6.86
N GLY A 130 19.55 5.03 -7.61
CA GLY A 130 20.00 3.91 -8.44
C GLY A 130 20.09 2.59 -7.73
N ALA A 131 19.51 2.49 -6.54
CA ALA A 131 19.57 1.24 -5.82
C ALA A 131 18.71 0.17 -6.47
N SER A 132 19.08 -1.08 -6.22
CA SER A 132 18.29 -2.21 -6.69
C SER A 132 17.70 -2.88 -5.46
N PRO A 133 16.47 -2.58 -5.12
CA PRO A 133 15.89 -3.13 -3.90
C PRO A 133 15.86 -4.64 -3.90
N THR A 134 16.09 -5.22 -2.74
CA THR A 134 16.02 -6.66 -2.61
C THR A 134 14.57 -7.08 -2.49
N ARG A 135 14.35 -8.37 -2.58
CA ARG A 135 13.01 -8.88 -2.43
C ARG A 135 12.42 -8.50 -1.09
N GLU A 136 13.22 -8.56 -0.04
CA GLU A 136 12.72 -8.16 1.27
C GLU A 136 12.33 -6.70 1.31
N GLN A 137 13.04 -5.87 0.61
CA GLN A 137 12.73 -4.46 0.58
C GLN A 137 11.47 -4.18 -0.22
N LEU A 138 10.99 -5.14 -0.98
CA LEU A 138 9.78 -4.97 -1.75
C LEU A 138 8.56 -5.61 -1.08
N THR A 139 8.65 -5.86 0.23
CA THR A 139 7.57 -6.49 0.96
C THR A 139 7.12 -5.60 2.11
N PRO A 140 6.27 -4.62 1.83
CA PRO A 140 5.80 -3.74 2.90
C PRO A 140 4.81 -4.47 3.80
N ARG A 141 4.56 -3.88 4.96
CA ARG A 141 3.55 -4.39 5.86
C ARG A 141 2.30 -3.54 5.73
N LEU A 142 1.21 -4.14 5.33
CA LEU A 142 -0.01 -3.39 5.09
C LEU A 142 -0.70 -3.01 6.39
N ARG A 143 -0.55 -3.82 7.42
CA ARG A 143 -1.24 -3.56 8.67
C ARG A 143 -0.25 -3.40 9.80
N VAL A 144 -0.68 -2.67 10.81
CA VAL A 144 0.14 -2.48 11.98
C VAL A 144 0.33 -3.82 12.67
N ALA A 145 1.55 -4.10 13.08
CA ALA A 145 1.82 -5.36 13.72
C ALA A 145 1.12 -5.41 15.06
N SER A 146 0.61 -6.58 15.37
CA SER A 146 -0.09 -6.73 16.59
C SER A 146 0.88 -6.75 17.74
N PRO A 147 0.62 -6.00 18.74
CA PRO A 147 1.54 -5.92 19.81
C PRO A 147 1.68 -7.19 20.54
N HIS A 148 0.80 -8.06 20.57
CA HIS A 148 1.06 -9.08 21.19
C HIS A 148 0.67 -10.06 20.57
N SER A 149 0.64 -10.20 20.00
CA SER A 149 0.37 -11.13 19.29
C SER A 149 0.73 -12.18 19.62
#